data_c530024b4f92bc8bbf750135ac37256e
#
_entry.id   c530024b4f92bc8bbf750135ac37256e
#
_cell.length_a   1.000
_cell.length_b   1.000
_cell.length_c   1.000
_cell.angle_alpha   90.00
_cell.angle_beta   90.00
_cell.angle_gamma   90.00
#
_symmetry.space_group_name_H-M   'P 1'
#
loop_
_entity.id
_entity.type
_entity.pdbx_description
1 polymer ?
#
loop_
_entity_poly.entity_id
_entity_poly.type
_entity_poly.pdbx_seq_one_letter_code
_entity_poly.pdbx_strand_id
1 'polypeptide(L)'
;NSISVDGETSTNDSFIAINSGEPIEEQYLPIINEGIDLVCKKLAKSIARDGEGANCLIEVIVENAKNESDALTIARSISNSMLVKAAIHGCDPNWGRIIAAAGNTGIQFKIDDVDLLIGEFQILRKGKLISFDKEKVSSYIKNKMNGDYLENDIVQIIFNLNHGESKGIAWGCDLSKKYVEINSEYTT
;
A
#
# COMPACT_ATOMS: atom_id res chain seq x y z
N ASN A 1 8.65 -4.71 6.52
CA ASN A 1 7.44 -4.38 7.31
C ASN A 1 6.39 -3.54 6.58
N SER A 2 6.62 -3.16 5.31
CA SER A 2 5.73 -2.27 4.54
C SER A 2 5.00 -2.97 3.40
N ILE A 3 5.08 -4.29 3.29
CA ILE A 3 4.45 -5.06 2.21
C ILE A 3 3.49 -6.11 2.73
N SER A 4 2.49 -6.42 1.94
CA SER A 4 1.57 -7.54 2.14
C SER A 4 1.06 -8.07 0.79
N VAL A 5 1.09 -9.38 0.61
CA VAL A 5 0.42 -10.06 -0.51
C VAL A 5 -0.94 -10.57 -0.06
N ASP A 6 -0.99 -11.45 0.93
CA ASP A 6 -2.21 -12.08 1.46
C ASP A 6 -2.35 -11.99 2.99
N GLY A 7 -1.37 -11.40 3.66
CA GLY A 7 -1.36 -11.22 5.12
C GLY A 7 -0.61 -12.28 5.88
N GLU A 8 -0.23 -13.36 5.23
CA GLU A 8 0.53 -14.43 5.86
C GLU A 8 2.03 -14.14 5.85
N THR A 9 2.76 -14.75 6.78
CA THR A 9 4.22 -14.65 6.85
C THR A 9 4.82 -15.80 6.05
N SER A 10 5.71 -15.48 5.10
CA SER A 10 6.45 -16.50 4.38
C SER A 10 7.32 -17.35 5.32
N THR A 11 7.39 -18.65 5.04
CA THR A 11 8.18 -19.61 5.82
C THR A 11 9.61 -19.75 5.33
N ASN A 12 9.92 -19.31 4.12
CA ASN A 12 11.19 -19.59 3.43
C ASN A 12 11.72 -18.47 2.52
N ASP A 13 11.04 -17.32 2.43
CA ASP A 13 11.60 -16.14 1.78
C ASP A 13 12.80 -15.60 2.55
N SER A 14 13.82 -15.17 1.82
CA SER A 14 15.07 -14.71 2.41
C SER A 14 15.44 -13.30 1.94
N PHE A 15 15.90 -12.47 2.86
CA PHE A 15 16.55 -11.20 2.56
C PHE A 15 18.03 -11.32 2.90
N ILE A 16 18.90 -11.11 1.91
CA ILE A 16 20.35 -11.26 2.06
C ILE A 16 21.02 -9.93 1.70
N ALA A 17 21.83 -9.40 2.62
CA ALA A 17 22.72 -8.30 2.37
C ALA A 17 24.17 -8.76 2.54
N ILE A 18 25.01 -8.52 1.54
CA ILE A 18 26.42 -8.94 1.52
C ILE A 18 27.29 -7.71 1.32
N ASN A 19 28.34 -7.56 2.12
CA ASN A 19 29.38 -6.54 1.94
C ASN A 19 30.75 -7.21 1.66
N SER A 20 31.68 -6.41 1.13
CA SER A 20 33.05 -6.86 0.84
C SER A 20 33.93 -7.04 2.09
N GLY A 21 33.50 -6.50 3.23
CA GLY A 21 34.33 -6.40 4.45
C GLY A 21 35.35 -5.25 4.43
N GLU A 22 35.44 -4.52 3.33
CA GLU A 22 36.35 -3.37 3.23
C GLU A 22 35.77 -2.17 3.99
N PRO A 23 36.62 -1.41 4.74
CA PRO A 23 36.17 -0.22 5.43
C PRO A 23 35.72 0.86 4.44
N ILE A 24 34.68 1.57 4.81
CA ILE A 24 34.14 2.71 4.04
C ILE A 24 34.37 3.98 4.87
N GLU A 25 34.84 5.04 4.22
CA GLU A 25 34.99 6.34 4.86
C GLU A 25 33.62 6.89 5.28
N GLU A 26 33.55 7.45 6.49
CA GLU A 26 32.28 7.92 7.09
C GLU A 26 31.52 8.93 6.22
N GLN A 27 32.24 9.74 5.44
CA GLN A 27 31.62 10.71 4.52
C GLN A 27 30.69 10.09 3.47
N TYR A 28 30.86 8.79 3.13
CA TYR A 28 30.05 8.09 2.14
C TYR A 28 28.83 7.38 2.77
N LEU A 29 28.75 7.25 4.10
CA LEU A 29 27.65 6.56 4.76
C LEU A 29 26.27 7.14 4.42
N PRO A 30 26.05 8.45 4.35
CA PRO A 30 24.75 9.00 3.99
C PRO A 30 24.26 8.55 2.61
N ILE A 31 25.13 8.62 1.59
CA ILE A 31 24.76 8.23 0.22
C ILE A 31 24.56 6.71 0.08
N ILE A 32 25.32 5.92 0.85
CA ILE A 32 25.15 4.46 0.87
C ILE A 32 23.81 4.10 1.53
N ASN A 33 23.47 4.72 2.65
CA ASN A 33 22.20 4.50 3.32
C ASN A 33 21.01 4.88 2.42
N GLU A 34 21.11 6.01 1.72
CA GLU A 34 20.09 6.40 0.73
C GLU A 34 19.97 5.38 -0.40
N GLY A 35 21.09 4.87 -0.92
CA GLY A 35 21.11 3.84 -1.94
C GLY A 35 20.49 2.53 -1.47
N ILE A 36 20.80 2.08 -0.25
CA ILE A 36 20.20 0.88 0.37
C ILE A 36 18.69 1.06 0.53
N ASP A 37 18.25 2.20 1.05
CA ASP A 37 16.82 2.51 1.23
C ASP A 37 16.08 2.50 -0.11
N LEU A 38 16.65 3.11 -1.14
CA LEU A 38 16.10 3.11 -2.49
C LEU A 38 15.94 1.68 -3.05
N VAL A 39 16.99 0.86 -2.94
CA VAL A 39 16.96 -0.54 -3.40
C VAL A 39 15.92 -1.34 -2.62
N CYS A 40 15.93 -1.24 -1.28
CA CYS A 40 14.97 -1.94 -0.43
C CYS A 40 13.53 -1.56 -0.75
N LYS A 41 13.24 -0.28 -0.96
CA LYS A 41 11.89 0.20 -1.37
C LYS A 41 11.49 -0.35 -2.73
N LYS A 42 12.40 -0.35 -3.70
CA LYS A 42 12.14 -0.89 -5.04
C LYS A 42 11.85 -2.38 -5.00
N LEU A 43 12.65 -3.16 -4.27
CA LEU A 43 12.43 -4.59 -4.08
C LEU A 43 11.12 -4.87 -3.34
N ALA A 44 10.80 -4.11 -2.30
CA ALA A 44 9.54 -4.24 -1.57
C ALA A 44 8.32 -4.02 -2.48
N LYS A 45 8.35 -2.98 -3.34
CA LYS A 45 7.30 -2.76 -4.35
C LYS A 45 7.19 -3.91 -5.34
N SER A 46 8.34 -4.43 -5.81
CA SER A 46 8.37 -5.56 -6.72
C SER A 46 7.74 -6.81 -6.11
N ILE A 47 8.08 -7.14 -4.85
CA ILE A 47 7.50 -8.29 -4.14
C ILE A 47 5.98 -8.12 -3.99
N ALA A 48 5.52 -6.96 -3.55
CA ALA A 48 4.08 -6.71 -3.40
C ALA A 48 3.33 -6.76 -4.74
N ARG A 49 3.94 -6.24 -5.83
CA ARG A 49 3.34 -6.24 -7.17
C ARG A 49 3.31 -7.62 -7.80
N ASP A 50 4.28 -8.47 -7.47
CA ASP A 50 4.40 -9.84 -7.99
C ASP A 50 3.57 -10.85 -7.20
N GLY A 51 2.65 -10.38 -6.38
CA GLY A 51 1.69 -11.25 -5.69
C GLY A 51 0.90 -12.11 -6.68
N GLU A 52 0.57 -13.34 -6.29
CA GLU A 52 -0.08 -14.34 -7.12
C GLU A 52 -1.36 -13.81 -7.77
N GLY A 53 -1.38 -13.78 -9.10
CA GLY A 53 -2.52 -13.30 -9.88
C GLY A 53 -2.81 -11.80 -9.78
N ALA A 54 -1.87 -10.99 -9.24
CA ALA A 54 -2.04 -9.56 -9.11
C ALA A 54 -2.05 -8.82 -10.46
N ASN A 55 -2.89 -7.80 -10.57
CA ASN A 55 -2.98 -6.95 -11.75
C ASN A 55 -2.38 -5.55 -11.51
N CYS A 56 -2.33 -5.08 -10.27
CA CYS A 56 -1.77 -3.79 -9.92
C CYS A 56 -1.14 -3.78 -8.53
N LEU A 57 -0.23 -2.82 -8.31
CA LEU A 57 0.26 -2.46 -6.99
C LEU A 57 -0.73 -1.51 -6.32
N ILE A 58 -1.04 -1.76 -5.04
CA ILE A 58 -1.75 -0.83 -4.17
C ILE A 58 -0.72 -0.15 -3.29
N GLU A 59 -0.57 1.17 -3.44
CA GLU A 59 0.27 1.99 -2.58
C GLU A 59 -0.61 2.79 -1.62
N VAL A 60 -0.51 2.51 -0.33
CA VAL A 60 -1.24 3.23 0.72
C VAL A 60 -0.29 4.18 1.43
N ILE A 61 -0.62 5.45 1.38
CA ILE A 61 0.12 6.54 2.03
C ILE A 61 -0.75 7.09 3.14
N VAL A 62 -0.29 6.97 4.38
CA VAL A 62 -0.91 7.63 5.53
C VAL A 62 -0.09 8.86 5.87
N GLU A 63 -0.74 10.01 5.93
CA GLU A 63 -0.10 11.31 6.16
C GLU A 63 -0.63 11.98 7.42
N ASN A 64 0.19 12.86 7.97
CA ASN A 64 -0.15 13.70 9.12
C ASN A 64 -0.64 12.89 10.33
N ALA A 65 -0.02 11.73 10.58
CA ALA A 65 -0.24 10.93 11.77
C ALA A 65 0.54 11.48 12.98
N LYS A 66 0.13 11.09 14.17
CA LYS A 66 0.77 11.46 15.43
C LYS A 66 2.23 10.99 15.51
N ASN A 67 2.51 9.81 14.98
CA ASN A 67 3.85 9.21 14.90
C ASN A 67 3.91 8.23 13.72
N GLU A 68 5.13 7.84 13.34
CA GLU A 68 5.40 6.97 12.20
C GLU A 68 4.85 5.55 12.40
N SER A 69 4.89 5.02 13.62
CA SER A 69 4.35 3.69 13.95
C SER A 69 2.85 3.60 13.69
N ASP A 70 2.09 4.62 14.11
CA ASP A 70 0.65 4.69 13.87
C ASP A 70 0.35 4.79 12.37
N ALA A 71 1.11 5.67 11.66
CA ALA A 71 0.96 5.83 10.22
C ALA A 71 1.20 4.51 9.46
N LEU A 72 2.28 3.81 9.79
CA LEU A 72 2.62 2.54 9.16
C LEU A 72 1.61 1.45 9.49
N THR A 73 1.12 1.39 10.73
CA THR A 73 0.12 0.40 11.15
C THR A 73 -1.19 0.58 10.40
N ILE A 74 -1.65 1.82 10.23
CA ILE A 74 -2.86 2.12 9.45
C ILE A 74 -2.63 1.79 7.97
N ALA A 75 -1.50 2.20 7.39
CA ALA A 75 -1.17 1.94 5.99
C ALA A 75 -1.17 0.43 5.70
N ARG A 76 -0.55 -0.37 6.56
CA ARG A 76 -0.53 -1.84 6.47
C ARG A 76 -1.93 -2.45 6.60
N SER A 77 -2.74 -1.98 7.53
CA SER A 77 -4.11 -2.47 7.70
C SER A 77 -4.95 -2.25 6.45
N ILE A 78 -4.81 -1.09 5.81
CA ILE A 78 -5.54 -0.79 4.57
C ILE A 78 -5.01 -1.65 3.42
N SER A 79 -3.67 -1.72 3.21
CA SER A 79 -3.07 -2.48 2.10
C SER A 79 -3.26 -3.98 2.23
N ASN A 80 -3.41 -4.50 3.46
CA ASN A 80 -3.66 -5.91 3.75
C ASN A 80 -5.14 -6.31 3.78
N SER A 81 -6.07 -5.35 3.77
CA SER A 81 -7.50 -5.63 3.85
C SER A 81 -8.00 -6.37 2.61
N MET A 82 -8.44 -7.63 2.77
CA MET A 82 -9.02 -8.43 1.68
C MET A 82 -10.18 -7.70 0.99
N LEU A 83 -11.01 -6.97 1.76
CA LEU A 83 -12.12 -6.21 1.21
C LEU A 83 -11.66 -5.01 0.37
N VAL A 84 -10.59 -4.32 0.79
CA VAL A 84 -9.99 -3.22 -0.01
C VAL A 84 -9.36 -3.79 -1.27
N LYS A 85 -8.55 -4.84 -1.16
CA LYS A 85 -7.91 -5.52 -2.30
C LYS A 85 -8.93 -6.02 -3.33
N ALA A 86 -10.03 -6.63 -2.87
CA ALA A 86 -11.13 -7.07 -3.73
C ALA A 86 -11.90 -5.90 -4.37
N ALA A 87 -12.06 -4.77 -3.66
CA ALA A 87 -12.68 -3.57 -4.24
C ALA A 87 -11.81 -2.98 -5.36
N ILE A 88 -10.51 -2.89 -5.16
CA ILE A 88 -9.57 -2.43 -6.20
C ILE A 88 -9.62 -3.37 -7.41
N HIS A 89 -9.59 -4.69 -7.20
CA HIS A 89 -9.76 -5.67 -8.29
C HIS A 89 -11.06 -5.45 -9.08
N GLY A 90 -12.15 -5.16 -8.38
CA GLY A 90 -13.44 -4.84 -8.99
C GLY A 90 -13.58 -3.43 -9.54
N CYS A 91 -12.51 -2.64 -9.54
CA CYS A 91 -12.52 -1.22 -9.92
C CYS A 91 -13.56 -0.40 -9.14
N ASP A 92 -13.88 -0.80 -7.89
CA ASP A 92 -14.84 -0.13 -7.02
C ASP A 92 -14.11 0.82 -6.06
N PRO A 93 -14.32 2.15 -6.15
CA PRO A 93 -13.74 3.11 -5.23
C PRO A 93 -14.44 3.09 -3.86
N ASN A 94 -14.35 1.95 -3.18
CA ASN A 94 -15.07 1.67 -1.94
C ASN A 94 -14.38 2.30 -0.73
N TRP A 95 -14.61 3.57 -0.53
CA TRP A 95 -14.07 4.34 0.59
C TRP A 95 -14.46 3.76 1.97
N GLY A 96 -15.66 3.19 2.08
CA GLY A 96 -16.12 2.60 3.34
C GLY A 96 -15.24 1.44 3.81
N ARG A 97 -14.75 0.60 2.88
CA ARG A 97 -13.81 -0.48 3.19
C ARG A 97 -12.45 0.04 3.63
N ILE A 98 -12.00 1.15 3.04
CA ILE A 98 -10.73 1.79 3.44
C ILE A 98 -10.83 2.32 4.87
N ILE A 99 -11.91 3.04 5.20
CA ILE A 99 -12.16 3.53 6.55
C ILE A 99 -12.28 2.39 7.57
N ALA A 100 -13.02 1.33 7.23
CA ALA A 100 -13.17 0.17 8.09
C ALA A 100 -11.81 -0.51 8.37
N ALA A 101 -10.97 -0.66 7.35
CA ALA A 101 -9.63 -1.21 7.50
C ALA A 101 -8.74 -0.34 8.41
N ALA A 102 -8.80 0.99 8.26
CA ALA A 102 -8.09 1.91 9.14
C ALA A 102 -8.59 1.81 10.59
N GLY A 103 -9.91 1.74 10.79
CA GLY A 103 -10.52 1.65 12.12
C GLY A 103 -10.20 0.34 12.86
N ASN A 104 -9.95 -0.76 12.13
CA ASN A 104 -9.61 -2.06 12.73
C ASN A 104 -8.23 -2.09 13.42
N THR A 105 -7.41 -1.06 13.26
CA THR A 105 -6.08 -0.99 13.87
C THR A 105 -6.11 -0.76 15.39
N GLY A 106 -7.22 -0.27 15.93
CA GLY A 106 -7.31 0.21 17.31
C GLY A 106 -6.63 1.55 17.58
N ILE A 107 -5.95 2.13 16.57
CA ILE A 107 -5.34 3.45 16.67
C ILE A 107 -6.44 4.51 16.71
N GLN A 108 -6.35 5.41 17.70
CA GLN A 108 -7.35 6.45 17.88
C GLN A 108 -7.11 7.63 16.93
N PHE A 109 -8.04 7.90 16.05
CA PHE A 109 -8.11 9.08 15.22
C PHE A 109 -9.55 9.56 15.10
N LYS A 110 -9.73 10.84 14.80
CA LYS A 110 -11.07 11.42 14.60
C LYS A 110 -11.45 11.28 13.14
N ILE A 111 -12.53 10.56 12.86
CA ILE A 111 -13.02 10.41 11.47
C ILE A 111 -13.35 11.76 10.83
N ASP A 112 -13.83 12.73 11.63
CA ASP A 112 -14.19 14.09 11.16
C ASP A 112 -12.98 14.91 10.69
N ASP A 113 -11.76 14.47 10.98
CA ASP A 113 -10.52 15.12 10.52
C ASP A 113 -9.94 14.44 9.26
N VAL A 114 -10.43 13.25 8.88
CA VAL A 114 -9.85 12.45 7.82
C VAL A 114 -10.14 13.00 6.43
N ASP A 115 -9.09 13.11 5.60
CA ASP A 115 -9.20 13.25 4.16
C ASP A 115 -8.79 11.94 3.48
N LEU A 116 -9.50 11.55 2.42
CA LEU A 116 -9.20 10.35 1.65
C LEU A 116 -9.17 10.66 0.16
N LEU A 117 -8.08 10.23 -0.50
CA LEU A 117 -7.96 10.30 -1.96
C LEU A 117 -7.70 8.89 -2.53
N ILE A 118 -8.20 8.66 -3.74
CA ILE A 118 -7.82 7.52 -4.60
C ILE A 118 -7.25 8.11 -5.87
N GLY A 119 -5.93 7.95 -6.07
CA GLY A 119 -5.19 8.71 -7.07
C GLY A 119 -5.28 10.22 -6.80
N GLU A 120 -5.69 10.98 -7.81
CA GLU A 120 -5.92 12.43 -7.71
C GLU A 120 -7.34 12.80 -7.20
N PHE A 121 -8.22 11.80 -7.07
CA PHE A 121 -9.63 12.03 -6.75
C PHE A 121 -9.85 12.08 -5.24
N GLN A 122 -10.25 13.23 -4.75
CA GLN A 122 -10.66 13.37 -3.35
C GLN A 122 -12.05 12.75 -3.15
N ILE A 123 -12.15 11.82 -2.20
CA ILE A 123 -13.37 11.09 -1.87
C ILE A 123 -13.99 11.61 -0.57
N LEU A 124 -13.13 11.75 0.47
CA LEU A 124 -13.54 12.34 1.74
C LEU A 124 -12.75 13.62 1.99
N ARG A 125 -13.43 14.60 2.58
CA ARG A 125 -12.83 15.81 3.13
C ARG A 125 -13.36 16.04 4.52
N LYS A 126 -12.47 16.08 5.51
CA LYS A 126 -12.84 16.24 6.93
C LYS A 126 -13.97 15.28 7.31
N GLY A 127 -13.75 13.99 7.05
CA GLY A 127 -14.67 12.90 7.36
C GLY A 127 -15.97 12.87 6.55
N LYS A 128 -16.23 13.86 5.72
CA LYS A 128 -17.46 13.95 4.94
C LYS A 128 -17.25 13.49 3.51
N LEU A 129 -18.15 12.64 3.03
CA LEU A 129 -18.19 12.27 1.63
C LEU A 129 -18.47 13.52 0.77
N ILE A 130 -17.58 13.80 -0.18
CA ILE A 130 -17.79 14.86 -1.16
C ILE A 130 -18.38 14.28 -2.45
N SER A 131 -19.00 15.14 -3.26
CA SER A 131 -19.45 14.71 -4.59
C SER A 131 -18.23 14.41 -5.45
N PHE A 132 -18.12 13.18 -5.95
CA PHE A 132 -17.08 12.75 -6.89
C PHE A 132 -17.67 11.91 -8.01
N ASP A 133 -17.00 11.89 -9.14
CA ASP A 133 -17.39 11.08 -10.31
C ASP A 133 -16.90 9.64 -10.13
N LYS A 134 -17.80 8.75 -9.72
CA LYS A 134 -17.49 7.34 -9.46
C LYS A 134 -16.93 6.65 -10.70
N GLU A 135 -17.43 6.98 -11.89
CA GLU A 135 -17.01 6.36 -13.15
C GLU A 135 -15.57 6.75 -13.49
N LYS A 136 -15.18 8.01 -13.24
CA LYS A 136 -13.80 8.45 -13.44
C LYS A 136 -12.84 7.75 -12.49
N VAL A 137 -13.19 7.60 -11.21
CA VAL A 137 -12.35 6.88 -10.26
C VAL A 137 -12.25 5.40 -10.63
N SER A 138 -13.35 4.75 -11.01
CA SER A 138 -13.35 3.37 -11.51
C SER A 138 -12.46 3.22 -12.75
N SER A 139 -12.54 4.17 -13.69
CA SER A 139 -11.71 4.19 -14.90
C SER A 139 -10.23 4.38 -14.58
N TYR A 140 -9.90 5.24 -13.60
CA TYR A 140 -8.53 5.39 -13.09
C TYR A 140 -7.98 4.05 -12.58
N ILE A 141 -8.72 3.37 -11.69
CA ILE A 141 -8.31 2.06 -11.16
C ILE A 141 -8.13 1.05 -12.30
N LYS A 142 -9.09 0.97 -13.21
CA LYS A 142 -9.04 0.06 -14.37
C LYS A 142 -7.82 0.32 -15.26
N ASN A 143 -7.49 1.58 -15.51
CA ASN A 143 -6.31 1.94 -16.29
C ASN A 143 -5.01 1.50 -15.59
N LYS A 144 -4.95 1.63 -14.26
CA LYS A 144 -3.82 1.14 -13.47
C LYS A 144 -3.65 -0.38 -13.55
N MET A 145 -4.75 -1.14 -13.53
CA MET A 145 -4.71 -2.60 -13.66
C MET A 145 -4.24 -3.08 -15.04
N ASN A 146 -4.27 -2.23 -16.06
CA ASN A 146 -3.75 -2.52 -17.40
C ASN A 146 -2.43 -1.77 -17.68
N GLY A 147 -1.82 -1.19 -16.65
CA GLY A 147 -0.58 -0.43 -16.78
C GLY A 147 0.67 -1.30 -16.85
N ASP A 148 1.78 -0.67 -17.24
CA ASP A 148 3.08 -1.33 -17.28
C ASP A 148 3.63 -1.52 -15.87
N TYR A 149 4.29 -2.65 -15.67
CA TYR A 149 4.81 -3.12 -14.38
C TYR A 149 5.66 -2.08 -13.65
N LEU A 150 5.22 -1.66 -12.47
CA LEU A 150 5.84 -0.66 -11.58
C LEU A 150 6.08 0.73 -12.20
N GLU A 151 5.56 0.99 -13.38
CA GLU A 151 5.63 2.31 -14.02
C GLU A 151 4.31 3.06 -13.87
N ASN A 152 3.23 2.46 -14.34
CA ASN A 152 1.92 3.13 -14.33
C ASN A 152 0.77 2.23 -13.83
N ASP A 153 1.08 1.08 -13.22
CA ASP A 153 0.14 0.12 -12.66
C ASP A 153 -0.05 0.27 -11.14
N ILE A 154 0.21 1.46 -10.60
CA ILE A 154 0.09 1.74 -9.16
C ILE A 154 -1.23 2.46 -8.87
N VAL A 155 -2.09 1.83 -8.09
CA VAL A 155 -3.28 2.45 -7.49
C VAL A 155 -2.88 3.07 -6.17
N GLN A 156 -2.90 4.40 -6.09
CA GLN A 156 -2.53 5.13 -4.89
C GLN A 156 -3.76 5.44 -4.04
N ILE A 157 -3.65 5.19 -2.73
CA ILE A 157 -4.62 5.56 -1.71
C ILE A 157 -3.91 6.47 -0.71
N ILE A 158 -4.37 7.71 -0.57
CA ILE A 158 -3.84 8.67 0.40
C ILE A 158 -4.86 8.84 1.52
N PHE A 159 -4.45 8.52 2.74
CA PHE A 159 -5.25 8.59 3.95
C PHE A 159 -4.62 9.63 4.89
N ASN A 160 -5.16 10.84 4.88
CA ASN A 160 -4.63 11.94 5.68
C ASN A 160 -5.40 12.07 6.99
N LEU A 161 -4.69 11.94 8.10
CA LEU A 161 -5.27 12.01 9.45
C LEU A 161 -5.42 13.43 9.98
N ASN A 162 -4.72 14.40 9.38
CA ASN A 162 -4.70 15.80 9.84
C ASN A 162 -4.44 15.96 11.34
N HIS A 163 -3.61 15.11 11.95
CA HIS A 163 -3.39 15.03 13.39
C HIS A 163 -1.95 15.18 13.84
N GLY A 164 -0.99 15.24 12.93
CA GLY A 164 0.44 15.32 13.20
C GLY A 164 1.24 15.61 11.95
N GLU A 165 2.49 15.17 11.90
CA GLU A 165 3.41 15.42 10.78
C GLU A 165 4.04 14.11 10.24
N SER A 166 3.77 12.97 10.90
CA SER A 166 4.38 11.71 10.54
C SER A 166 3.69 11.07 9.35
N LYS A 167 4.47 10.27 8.59
CA LYS A 167 4.03 9.58 7.39
C LYS A 167 4.38 8.10 7.47
N GLY A 168 3.51 7.25 6.92
CA GLY A 168 3.75 5.82 6.74
C GLY A 168 3.31 5.38 5.36
N ILE A 169 4.03 4.43 4.76
CA ILE A 169 3.72 3.88 3.45
C ILE A 169 3.71 2.37 3.53
N ALA A 170 2.70 1.74 2.94
CA ALA A 170 2.64 0.31 2.76
C ALA A 170 2.18 -0.05 1.34
N TRP A 171 2.63 -1.22 0.87
CA TRP A 171 2.32 -1.74 -0.44
C TRP A 171 1.63 -3.09 -0.33
N GLY A 172 0.67 -3.31 -1.22
CA GLY A 172 0.00 -4.58 -1.43
C GLY A 172 -0.35 -4.73 -2.90
N CYS A 173 -1.07 -5.80 -3.25
CA CYS A 173 -1.62 -5.99 -4.58
C CYS A 173 -3.14 -6.17 -4.50
N ASP A 174 -3.84 -6.10 -5.64
CA ASP A 174 -5.26 -6.45 -5.70
C ASP A 174 -5.49 -7.94 -5.43
N LEU A 175 -6.72 -8.30 -5.03
CA LEU A 175 -7.11 -9.69 -4.80
C LEU A 175 -7.97 -10.16 -5.96
N SER A 176 -7.35 -10.89 -6.90
CA SER A 176 -8.00 -11.41 -8.09
C SER A 176 -8.60 -12.81 -7.88
N LYS A 177 -9.46 -13.25 -8.81
CA LYS A 177 -9.91 -14.64 -8.85
C LYS A 177 -8.75 -15.61 -9.08
N LYS A 178 -7.72 -15.15 -9.79
CA LYS A 178 -6.53 -15.95 -10.10
C LYS A 178 -5.74 -16.33 -8.85
N TYR A 179 -5.72 -15.46 -7.82
CA TYR A 179 -5.14 -15.78 -6.52
C TYR A 179 -5.79 -17.04 -5.92
N VAL A 180 -7.11 -17.10 -5.89
CA VAL A 180 -7.84 -18.25 -5.35
C VAL A 180 -7.60 -19.50 -6.19
N GLU A 181 -7.61 -19.37 -7.51
CA GLU A 181 -7.37 -20.47 -8.45
C GLU A 181 -5.97 -21.08 -8.21
N ILE A 182 -4.92 -20.26 -8.19
CA ILE A 182 -3.54 -20.70 -7.97
C ILE A 182 -3.42 -21.43 -6.62
N ASN A 183 -3.93 -20.83 -5.55
CA ASN A 183 -3.78 -21.39 -4.21
C ASN A 183 -4.67 -22.60 -3.92
N SER A 184 -5.80 -22.75 -4.63
CA SER A 184 -6.66 -23.94 -4.51
C SER A 184 -6.13 -25.16 -5.27
N GLU A 185 -5.32 -24.96 -6.30
CA GLU A 185 -4.74 -26.02 -7.11
C GLU A 185 -3.34 -26.43 -6.64
N TYR A 186 -2.77 -25.68 -5.68
CA TYR A 186 -1.45 -25.98 -5.13
C TYR A 186 -1.52 -27.21 -4.24
N THR A 187 -0.92 -28.31 -4.71
CA THR A 187 -0.74 -29.55 -3.94
C THR A 187 0.71 -29.65 -3.48
N THR A 188 0.91 -29.68 -2.17
CA THR A 188 2.22 -29.97 -1.56
C THR A 188 2.56 -31.46 -1.62
#